data_8e47e9b3d14c739e59379992f026df91
#
_entry.id   8e47e9b3d14c739e59379992f026df91
#
_cell.length_a   1.000
_cell.length_b   1.000
_cell.length_c   1.000
_cell.angle_alpha   90.00
_cell.angle_beta   90.00
_cell.angle_gamma   90.00
#
_symmetry.space_group_name_H-M   'P 1'
#
loop_
_entity.id
_entity.type
_entity.pdbx_description
1 polymer ?
#
loop_
_entity_poly.entity_id
_entity_poly.type
_entity_poly.pdbx_seq_one_letter_code
_entity_poly.pdbx_strand_id
1 'polypeptide(L)'
;MSPYDGRGVRRNVSFAFWGKGDYDTLKSMLVDSAKRLMFIVIWRHPHGFLAPSTLLKYHEVIREMVRFCFHRRICLEELLRSAKYSRSLVVEKYASFVKRFLALTSLLRKQKSSQTGFSVPSNRDQAPLRKLSKAAIDGSLQYAPLPSRIYENLLNGLMEEIEEFKKVEDQIISAVSALRSESIRADAIRENKNVKTLYAHRLRLWRKGISPRLTAYLTSRGLRVSRYGLNSAISRFQRIAKTFLHAFSGARDSELLHAPFACHTTVLLDGIGYHLLLSTTTKFENGIPVSAFWVTCDYAETVVRSCQKLCALIYQISRIHFPSLPKELVESSTPLFLSTGYLYRDKRRVPRRRNRPGETRLALTPEIFSSFDLYIRDEDIKELEEIDVNRAWRSEKRFKVGSFWQVQNHQLRRSLALYAKAAGIIQSTSLRRVLKHISVGMSDYYARGSESAKNILEDDPYHMCNVYQSNEADAEALLFLRDLVQSNDEWSGPLATFVDRHIRTDSIVIVKSRAEMTSRVKRGLMAYQDTYLGGCGKRGHCEKRAMRSLVECLDCNKSGINKRKLDRAIAAQTNIVARLPAGTMERRAEEEDLRALTAYRAKNFN
;
A
#
# COMPACT_ATOMS: atom_id res chain seq x y z
N MET A 1 -21.74 -4.62 -13.59
CA MET A 1 -21.03 -4.05 -12.40
C MET A 1 -21.11 -5.05 -11.27
N SER A 2 -20.00 -5.39 -10.65
CA SER A 2 -19.99 -6.27 -9.49
C SER A 2 -20.90 -5.70 -8.40
N PRO A 3 -21.72 -6.53 -7.71
CA PRO A 3 -22.54 -6.04 -6.60
C PRO A 3 -21.68 -5.46 -5.46
N TYR A 4 -20.37 -5.62 -5.54
CA TYR A 4 -19.39 -5.10 -4.59
C TYR A 4 -18.63 -3.85 -5.07
N ASP A 5 -18.96 -3.27 -6.20
CA ASP A 5 -18.40 -2.01 -6.68
C ASP A 5 -18.85 -0.81 -5.82
N GLY A 6 -17.95 0.08 -5.52
CA GLY A 6 -18.23 1.31 -4.76
C GLY A 6 -18.37 1.15 -3.24
N ARG A 7 -17.70 0.22 -2.64
CA ARG A 7 -17.79 -0.21 -1.25
C ARG A 7 -17.13 0.72 -0.25
N GLY A 8 -17.79 0.85 0.90
CA GLY A 8 -17.26 1.54 2.08
C GLY A 8 -17.18 3.06 1.98
N VAL A 9 -17.46 3.67 0.83
CA VAL A 9 -17.51 5.12 0.66
C VAL A 9 -18.96 5.58 0.80
N ARG A 10 -19.19 6.62 1.60
CA ARG A 10 -20.48 7.30 1.63
C ARG A 10 -20.79 7.79 0.23
N ARG A 11 -21.90 7.35 -0.36
CA ARG A 11 -22.34 7.77 -1.70
C ARG A 11 -22.96 9.17 -1.70
N ASN A 12 -23.39 9.65 -0.54
CA ASN A 12 -24.06 10.93 -0.37
C ASN A 12 -23.23 11.85 0.50
N VAL A 13 -23.06 13.08 0.09
CA VAL A 13 -22.57 14.19 0.89
C VAL A 13 -23.77 14.99 1.41
N SER A 14 -23.74 15.36 2.68
CA SER A 14 -24.79 16.19 3.27
C SER A 14 -24.36 17.64 3.27
N PHE A 15 -25.25 18.50 2.79
CA PHE A 15 -25.11 19.95 2.88
C PHE A 15 -25.89 20.55 4.07
N ALA A 16 -26.47 19.70 4.93
CA ALA A 16 -27.08 20.11 6.18
C ALA A 16 -25.97 20.35 7.23
N PHE A 17 -25.25 21.46 7.12
CA PHE A 17 -24.08 21.76 7.96
C PHE A 17 -24.45 22.08 9.41
N TRP A 18 -25.70 22.48 9.67
CA TRP A 18 -26.21 22.89 10.98
C TRP A 18 -27.34 21.97 11.51
N GLY A 19 -27.55 20.79 10.86
CA GLY A 19 -28.62 19.88 11.24
C GLY A 19 -29.96 20.18 10.59
N LYS A 20 -31.05 19.66 11.18
CA LYS A 20 -32.42 19.95 10.75
C LYS A 20 -32.92 21.20 11.51
N GLY A 21 -33.25 22.24 10.84
CA GLY A 21 -33.76 23.49 11.40
C GLY A 21 -33.93 24.53 10.31
N ASP A 22 -34.51 25.66 10.66
CA ASP A 22 -34.69 26.77 9.76
C ASP A 22 -33.36 27.41 9.38
N TYR A 23 -33.16 27.55 8.10
CA TYR A 23 -31.99 28.21 7.55
C TYR A 23 -32.31 29.69 7.32
N ASP A 24 -31.59 30.56 8.01
CA ASP A 24 -31.60 31.99 7.71
C ASP A 24 -31.00 32.27 6.31
N THR A 25 -31.15 33.50 5.84
CA THR A 25 -30.67 33.91 4.52
C THR A 25 -29.16 33.62 4.34
N LEU A 26 -28.33 33.87 5.35
CA LEU A 26 -26.89 33.61 5.27
C LEU A 26 -26.57 32.13 5.17
N LYS A 27 -27.23 31.29 5.97
CA LYS A 27 -27.03 29.82 5.91
C LYS A 27 -27.43 29.28 4.54
N SER A 28 -28.57 29.73 3.99
CA SER A 28 -29.04 29.33 2.67
C SER A 28 -28.03 29.71 1.58
N MET A 29 -27.54 30.96 1.57
CA MET A 29 -26.51 31.42 0.64
C MET A 29 -25.22 30.60 0.74
N LEU A 30 -24.74 30.31 1.96
CA LEU A 30 -23.54 29.52 2.18
C LEU A 30 -23.71 28.08 1.68
N VAL A 31 -24.87 27.47 1.86
CA VAL A 31 -25.17 26.12 1.34
C VAL A 31 -25.17 26.10 -0.19
N ASP A 32 -25.76 27.10 -0.83
CA ASP A 32 -25.83 27.15 -2.29
C ASP A 32 -24.46 27.42 -2.92
N SER A 33 -23.66 28.31 -2.33
CA SER A 33 -22.27 28.50 -2.73
C SER A 33 -21.42 27.23 -2.51
N ALA A 34 -21.66 26.47 -1.43
CA ALA A 34 -20.99 25.20 -1.18
C ALA A 34 -21.36 24.12 -2.21
N LYS A 35 -22.64 24.03 -2.59
CA LYS A 35 -23.11 23.11 -3.67
C LYS A 35 -22.45 23.50 -5.00
N ARG A 36 -22.37 24.79 -5.31
CA ARG A 36 -21.71 25.31 -6.51
C ARG A 36 -20.24 24.94 -6.55
N LEU A 37 -19.50 25.11 -5.44
CA LEU A 37 -18.11 24.66 -5.34
C LEU A 37 -17.96 23.15 -5.56
N MET A 38 -18.81 22.33 -4.96
CA MET A 38 -18.77 20.89 -5.19
C MET A 38 -19.09 20.52 -6.65
N PHE A 39 -20.03 21.21 -7.27
CA PHE A 39 -20.33 21.01 -8.70
C PHE A 39 -19.10 21.31 -9.57
N ILE A 40 -18.39 22.42 -9.31
CA ILE A 40 -17.16 22.78 -10.01
C ILE A 40 -16.08 21.69 -9.79
N VAL A 41 -15.91 21.20 -8.56
CA VAL A 41 -14.96 20.12 -8.27
C VAL A 41 -15.29 18.84 -9.03
N ILE A 42 -16.56 18.47 -9.15
CA ILE A 42 -16.99 17.24 -9.84
C ILE A 42 -16.80 17.37 -11.36
N TRP A 43 -17.21 18.48 -11.94
CA TRP A 43 -17.36 18.59 -13.41
C TRP A 43 -16.24 19.37 -14.11
N ARG A 44 -15.46 20.17 -13.38
CA ARG A 44 -14.40 21.03 -13.94
C ARG A 44 -13.01 20.67 -13.46
N HIS A 45 -12.84 19.52 -12.79
CA HIS A 45 -11.52 19.11 -12.33
C HIS A 45 -10.64 18.66 -13.52
N PRO A 46 -9.37 19.14 -13.64
CA PRO A 46 -8.52 18.85 -14.80
C PRO A 46 -8.19 17.35 -14.98
N HIS A 47 -8.29 16.56 -13.93
CA HIS A 47 -8.09 15.10 -14.01
C HIS A 47 -9.40 14.32 -14.31
N GLY A 48 -10.45 14.99 -14.78
CA GLY A 48 -11.74 14.35 -15.04
C GLY A 48 -12.42 13.86 -13.76
N PHE A 49 -12.95 12.63 -13.79
CA PHE A 49 -13.65 12.05 -12.65
C PHE A 49 -12.73 11.78 -11.47
N LEU A 50 -13.11 12.28 -10.31
CA LEU A 50 -12.39 12.06 -9.06
C LEU A 50 -12.97 10.87 -8.29
N ALA A 51 -12.08 10.13 -7.62
CA ALA A 51 -12.50 9.09 -6.69
C ALA A 51 -13.42 9.66 -5.59
N PRO A 52 -14.48 8.94 -5.17
CA PRO A 52 -15.40 9.39 -4.13
C PRO A 52 -14.72 9.82 -2.83
N SER A 53 -13.64 9.14 -2.43
CA SER A 53 -12.84 9.53 -1.26
C SER A 53 -12.15 10.90 -1.42
N THR A 54 -11.80 11.27 -2.65
CA THR A 54 -11.23 12.59 -2.96
C THR A 54 -12.30 13.68 -2.92
N LEU A 55 -13.49 13.38 -3.45
CA LEU A 55 -14.66 14.29 -3.38
C LEU A 55 -15.07 14.56 -1.93
N LEU A 56 -15.07 13.53 -1.07
CA LEU A 56 -15.32 13.70 0.37
C LEU A 56 -14.31 14.63 1.03
N LYS A 57 -13.05 14.55 0.68
CA LYS A 57 -12.01 15.47 1.21
C LYS A 57 -12.22 16.91 0.75
N TYR A 58 -12.68 17.13 -0.48
CA TYR A 58 -13.07 18.48 -0.92
C TYR A 58 -14.31 18.97 -0.16
N HIS A 59 -15.30 18.10 0.02
CA HIS A 59 -16.48 18.44 0.81
C HIS A 59 -16.15 18.81 2.27
N GLU A 60 -15.21 18.09 2.89
CA GLU A 60 -14.71 18.44 4.24
C GLU A 60 -14.09 19.82 4.29
N VAL A 61 -13.27 20.18 3.30
CA VAL A 61 -12.69 21.53 3.20
C VAL A 61 -13.78 22.59 3.01
N ILE A 62 -14.72 22.35 2.10
CA ILE A 62 -15.84 23.28 1.85
C ILE A 62 -16.70 23.44 3.11
N ARG A 63 -16.95 22.38 3.86
CA ARG A 63 -17.67 22.43 5.13
C ARG A 63 -16.97 23.31 6.16
N GLU A 64 -15.67 23.21 6.28
CA GLU A 64 -14.90 24.09 7.20
C GLU A 64 -14.88 25.54 6.72
N MET A 65 -14.81 25.77 5.41
CA MET A 65 -14.97 27.13 4.84
C MET A 65 -16.34 27.73 5.18
N VAL A 66 -17.42 26.95 5.00
CA VAL A 66 -18.79 27.38 5.34
C VAL A 66 -18.92 27.73 6.83
N ARG A 67 -18.37 26.90 7.72
CA ARG A 67 -18.36 27.17 9.16
C ARG A 67 -17.61 28.45 9.50
N PHE A 68 -16.44 28.66 8.91
CA PHE A 68 -15.65 29.86 9.10
C PHE A 68 -16.42 31.11 8.63
N CYS A 69 -17.04 31.05 7.44
CA CYS A 69 -17.82 32.16 6.88
C CYS A 69 -19.03 32.49 7.77
N PHE A 70 -19.74 31.46 8.26
CA PHE A 70 -20.88 31.66 9.16
C PHE A 70 -20.49 32.40 10.44
N HIS A 71 -19.39 31.97 11.09
CA HIS A 71 -18.88 32.61 12.30
C HIS A 71 -18.40 34.07 12.07
N ARG A 72 -17.90 34.37 10.87
CA ARG A 72 -17.43 35.70 10.48
C ARG A 72 -18.49 36.57 9.82
N ARG A 73 -19.69 36.02 9.59
CA ARG A 73 -20.79 36.64 8.86
C ARG A 73 -20.39 37.17 7.47
N ILE A 74 -19.60 36.39 6.73
CA ILE A 74 -19.17 36.65 5.36
C ILE A 74 -19.65 35.58 4.40
N CYS A 75 -19.65 35.84 3.09
CA CYS A 75 -19.95 34.85 2.08
C CYS A 75 -18.71 34.05 1.65
N LEU A 76 -18.91 32.91 0.96
CA LEU A 76 -17.79 32.08 0.45
C LEU A 76 -16.99 32.80 -0.64
N GLU A 77 -17.63 33.64 -1.41
CA GLU A 77 -17.05 34.46 -2.45
C GLU A 77 -16.04 35.47 -1.84
N GLU A 78 -16.42 36.07 -0.74
CA GLU A 78 -15.55 37.01 0.01
C GLU A 78 -14.36 36.29 0.66
N LEU A 79 -14.59 35.13 1.29
CA LEU A 79 -13.51 34.31 1.82
C LEU A 79 -12.47 33.98 0.74
N LEU A 80 -12.94 33.53 -0.42
CA LEU A 80 -12.06 33.08 -1.51
C LEU A 80 -11.35 34.22 -2.20
N ARG A 81 -11.97 35.43 -2.27
CA ARG A 81 -11.36 36.64 -2.85
C ARG A 81 -10.31 37.26 -1.94
N SER A 82 -10.46 37.13 -0.62
CA SER A 82 -9.59 37.79 0.35
C SER A 82 -8.41 36.91 0.77
N ALA A 83 -7.18 37.33 0.48
CA ALA A 83 -5.97 36.68 0.96
C ALA A 83 -5.89 36.65 2.51
N LYS A 84 -6.42 37.70 3.17
CA LYS A 84 -6.47 37.84 4.64
C LYS A 84 -7.34 36.75 5.25
N TYR A 85 -8.58 36.58 4.76
CA TYR A 85 -9.51 35.57 5.26
C TYR A 85 -9.03 34.14 4.94
N SER A 86 -8.51 33.93 3.74
CA SER A 86 -7.90 32.62 3.35
C SER A 86 -6.74 32.25 4.28
N ARG A 87 -5.88 33.21 4.65
CA ARG A 87 -4.80 32.95 5.61
C ARG A 87 -5.34 32.67 7.02
N SER A 88 -6.30 33.47 7.50
CA SER A 88 -6.93 33.22 8.81
C SER A 88 -7.60 31.85 8.92
N LEU A 89 -8.27 31.41 7.86
CA LEU A 89 -8.87 30.05 7.81
C LEU A 89 -7.82 28.94 7.96
N VAL A 90 -6.63 29.12 7.38
CA VAL A 90 -5.66 28.04 7.18
C VAL A 90 -4.66 27.91 8.33
N VAL A 91 -4.40 28.99 9.08
CA VAL A 91 -3.34 29.06 10.11
C VAL A 91 -3.41 27.92 11.14
N GLU A 92 -4.61 27.51 11.58
CA GLU A 92 -4.80 26.48 12.59
C GLU A 92 -5.17 25.11 11.99
N LYS A 93 -5.08 24.95 10.68
CA LYS A 93 -5.51 23.72 10.01
C LYS A 93 -4.33 22.82 9.68
N TYR A 94 -4.58 21.51 9.73
CA TYR A 94 -3.58 20.48 9.41
C TYR A 94 -3.18 20.49 7.92
N ALA A 95 -1.99 20.01 7.62
CA ALA A 95 -1.36 20.05 6.29
C ALA A 95 -2.24 19.55 5.14
N SER A 96 -2.99 18.48 5.36
CA SER A 96 -3.85 17.90 4.31
C SER A 96 -5.05 18.78 3.98
N PHE A 97 -5.54 19.59 4.92
CA PHE A 97 -6.55 20.61 4.67
C PHE A 97 -5.96 21.72 3.80
N VAL A 98 -4.79 22.27 4.19
CA VAL A 98 -4.11 23.35 3.45
C VAL A 98 -3.83 22.95 2.02
N LYS A 99 -3.28 21.74 1.83
CA LYS A 99 -3.02 21.17 0.51
C LYS A 99 -4.29 21.11 -0.35
N ARG A 100 -5.40 20.68 0.22
CA ARG A 100 -6.67 20.53 -0.49
C ARG A 100 -7.33 21.88 -0.77
N PHE A 101 -7.23 22.81 0.16
CA PHE A 101 -7.68 24.21 -0.03
C PHE A 101 -6.92 24.89 -1.18
N LEU A 102 -5.58 24.75 -1.20
CA LEU A 102 -4.76 25.27 -2.31
C LEU A 102 -5.09 24.59 -3.65
N ALA A 103 -5.41 23.30 -3.66
CA ALA A 103 -5.86 22.60 -4.85
C ALA A 103 -7.21 23.15 -5.36
N LEU A 104 -8.16 23.43 -4.45
CA LEU A 104 -9.44 24.04 -4.77
C LEU A 104 -9.26 25.45 -5.35
N THR A 105 -8.48 26.32 -4.72
CA THR A 105 -8.23 27.67 -5.22
C THR A 105 -7.45 27.65 -6.55
N SER A 106 -6.55 26.68 -6.75
CA SER A 106 -5.87 26.49 -8.04
C SER A 106 -6.84 26.06 -9.15
N LEU A 107 -7.81 25.19 -8.82
CA LEU A 107 -8.87 24.79 -9.76
C LEU A 107 -9.72 26.00 -10.17
N LEU A 108 -10.18 26.78 -9.20
CA LEU A 108 -11.00 27.98 -9.45
C LEU A 108 -10.26 29.02 -10.29
N ARG A 109 -8.95 29.20 -10.07
CA ARG A 109 -8.13 30.16 -10.84
C ARG A 109 -8.00 29.78 -12.32
N LYS A 110 -8.07 28.50 -12.65
CA LYS A 110 -8.04 28.04 -14.05
C LYS A 110 -9.37 28.27 -14.78
N GLN A 111 -10.41 28.65 -14.06
CA GLN A 111 -11.75 28.91 -14.60
C GLN A 111 -12.01 30.42 -14.64
N LYS A 112 -12.85 30.86 -15.57
CA LYS A 112 -13.30 32.27 -15.59
C LYS A 112 -14.23 32.53 -14.40
N SER A 113 -13.98 33.59 -13.65
CA SER A 113 -14.81 33.99 -12.51
C SER A 113 -16.28 34.27 -12.89
N SER A 114 -16.51 34.74 -14.11
CA SER A 114 -17.86 34.90 -14.68
C SER A 114 -18.65 33.58 -14.81
N GLN A 115 -17.94 32.46 -14.99
CA GLN A 115 -18.58 31.13 -15.10
C GLN A 115 -18.75 30.44 -13.76
N THR A 116 -17.85 30.70 -12.81
CA THR A 116 -17.85 30.02 -11.50
C THR A 116 -18.58 30.81 -10.42
N GLY A 117 -18.63 32.12 -10.54
CA GLY A 117 -19.07 33.03 -9.49
C GLY A 117 -18.04 33.24 -8.38
N PHE A 118 -16.83 32.66 -8.50
CA PHE A 118 -15.76 32.76 -7.50
C PHE A 118 -14.51 33.42 -8.10
N SER A 119 -13.99 34.39 -7.39
CA SER A 119 -12.68 35.02 -7.64
C SER A 119 -11.70 34.58 -6.56
N VAL A 120 -10.45 34.28 -6.94
CA VAL A 120 -9.40 33.86 -6.00
C VAL A 120 -8.15 34.70 -6.18
N PRO A 121 -7.37 34.92 -5.09
CA PRO A 121 -6.15 35.72 -5.14
C PRO A 121 -5.11 35.16 -6.11
N SER A 122 -4.19 36.00 -6.52
CA SER A 122 -3.10 35.61 -7.42
C SER A 122 -2.18 34.57 -6.78
N ASN A 123 -1.31 33.98 -7.60
CA ASN A 123 -0.30 33.04 -7.10
C ASN A 123 0.67 33.68 -6.11
N ARG A 124 0.97 34.99 -6.26
CA ARG A 124 1.83 35.76 -5.34
C ARG A 124 1.17 35.90 -3.98
N ASP A 125 -0.11 36.27 -3.93
CA ASP A 125 -0.85 36.46 -2.69
C ASP A 125 -1.02 35.15 -1.90
N GLN A 126 -1.00 33.99 -2.58
CA GLN A 126 -1.06 32.67 -1.96
C GLN A 126 0.32 32.06 -1.65
N ALA A 127 1.44 32.75 -1.97
CA ALA A 127 2.77 32.23 -1.68
C ALA A 127 3.00 31.90 -0.18
N PRO A 128 2.54 32.71 0.79
CA PRO A 128 2.66 32.35 2.21
C PRO A 128 1.93 31.06 2.57
N LEU A 129 0.74 30.83 2.02
CA LEU A 129 -0.03 29.60 2.25
C LEU A 129 0.67 28.36 1.65
N ARG A 130 1.33 28.54 0.51
CA ARG A 130 2.15 27.46 -0.09
C ARG A 130 3.37 27.13 0.74
N LYS A 131 4.05 28.15 1.33
CA LYS A 131 5.15 27.92 2.28
C LYS A 131 4.68 27.16 3.50
N LEU A 132 3.54 27.51 4.10
CA LEU A 132 2.93 26.77 5.21
C LEU A 132 2.58 25.34 4.80
N SER A 133 2.00 25.15 3.62
CA SER A 133 1.70 23.79 3.11
C SER A 133 2.97 22.98 2.90
N LYS A 134 4.02 23.58 2.33
CA LYS A 134 5.31 22.90 2.12
C LYS A 134 5.96 22.54 3.44
N ALA A 135 6.07 23.47 4.39
CA ALA A 135 6.61 23.19 5.72
C ALA A 135 5.83 22.09 6.46
N ALA A 136 4.51 22.09 6.35
CA ALA A 136 3.67 21.06 6.96
C ALA A 136 3.77 19.70 6.24
N ILE A 137 4.08 19.67 4.93
CA ILE A 137 4.34 18.43 4.17
C ILE A 137 5.73 17.93 4.48
N ASP A 138 6.72 18.80 4.47
CA ASP A 138 8.12 18.46 4.79
C ASP A 138 8.25 17.98 6.25
N GLY A 139 7.43 18.51 7.16
CA GLY A 139 7.27 18.05 8.54
C GLY A 139 6.36 16.82 8.70
N SER A 140 5.71 16.34 7.63
CA SER A 140 4.91 15.11 7.71
C SER A 140 5.83 13.89 7.71
N LEU A 141 5.97 13.27 8.88
CA LEU A 141 6.81 12.11 9.06
C LEU A 141 6.27 10.92 8.25
N GLN A 142 7.16 10.24 7.59
CA GLN A 142 6.85 8.96 6.94
C GLN A 142 6.42 7.93 8.00
N TYR A 143 5.57 6.97 7.63
CA TYR A 143 5.32 5.83 8.52
C TYR A 143 6.64 5.18 8.93
N ALA A 144 6.82 4.92 10.23
CA ALA A 144 7.99 4.20 10.71
C ALA A 144 8.05 2.80 10.07
N PRO A 145 9.19 2.31 9.61
CA PRO A 145 9.34 0.88 9.37
C PRO A 145 9.26 0.15 10.71
N LEU A 146 8.92 -1.13 10.68
CA LEU A 146 9.07 -1.99 11.85
C LEU A 146 10.57 -2.28 12.01
N PRO A 147 11.16 -2.13 13.20
CA PRO A 147 12.51 -2.63 13.46
C PRO A 147 12.63 -4.12 13.14
N SER A 148 13.81 -4.57 12.74
CA SER A 148 14.04 -5.95 12.26
C SER A 148 13.49 -7.00 13.23
N ARG A 149 13.84 -6.90 14.51
CA ARG A 149 13.37 -7.81 15.57
C ARG A 149 11.84 -7.81 15.70
N ILE A 150 11.22 -6.62 15.73
CA ILE A 150 9.75 -6.50 15.82
C ILE A 150 9.09 -7.05 14.56
N TYR A 151 9.70 -6.84 13.39
CA TYR A 151 9.18 -7.34 12.12
C TYR A 151 9.22 -8.87 12.06
N GLU A 152 10.33 -9.47 12.47
CA GLU A 152 10.50 -10.93 12.57
C GLU A 152 9.50 -11.54 13.56
N ASN A 153 9.42 -11.01 14.79
CA ASN A 153 8.46 -11.48 15.80
C ASN A 153 7.02 -11.36 15.31
N LEU A 154 6.70 -10.32 14.54
CA LEU A 154 5.39 -10.18 13.94
C LEU A 154 5.14 -11.27 12.89
N LEU A 155 6.08 -11.54 11.99
CA LEU A 155 5.91 -12.55 10.94
C LEU A 155 5.77 -13.94 11.54
N ASN A 156 6.63 -14.31 12.49
CA ASN A 156 6.59 -15.60 13.18
C ASN A 156 5.28 -15.76 13.96
N GLY A 157 4.88 -14.75 14.72
CA GLY A 157 3.63 -14.78 15.45
C GLY A 157 2.38 -14.87 14.55
N LEU A 158 2.41 -14.26 13.36
CA LEU A 158 1.33 -14.42 12.36
C LEU A 158 1.24 -15.87 11.87
N MET A 159 2.37 -16.51 11.57
CA MET A 159 2.41 -17.91 11.13
C MET A 159 1.93 -18.85 12.23
N GLU A 160 2.41 -18.68 13.45
CA GLU A 160 1.98 -19.46 14.62
C GLU A 160 0.46 -19.35 14.86
N GLU A 161 -0.08 -18.13 14.82
CA GLU A 161 -1.52 -17.91 15.00
C GLU A 161 -2.36 -18.57 13.90
N ILE A 162 -1.88 -18.58 12.66
CA ILE A 162 -2.54 -19.26 11.54
C ILE A 162 -2.54 -20.77 11.77
N GLU A 163 -1.40 -21.35 12.13
CA GLU A 163 -1.30 -22.79 12.40
C GLU A 163 -2.18 -23.20 13.61
N GLU A 164 -2.19 -22.43 14.68
CA GLU A 164 -3.05 -22.72 15.83
C GLU A 164 -4.54 -22.63 15.48
N PHE A 165 -4.93 -21.68 14.63
CA PHE A 165 -6.31 -21.58 14.16
C PHE A 165 -6.70 -22.79 13.29
N LYS A 166 -5.84 -23.22 12.37
CA LYS A 166 -6.08 -24.39 11.50
C LYS A 166 -6.38 -25.66 12.30
N LYS A 167 -5.73 -25.82 13.44
CA LYS A 167 -5.96 -26.97 14.34
C LYS A 167 -7.39 -27.05 14.92
N VAL A 168 -8.11 -25.93 14.94
CA VAL A 168 -9.48 -25.82 15.50
C VAL A 168 -10.51 -25.30 14.47
N GLU A 169 -10.10 -25.02 13.24
CA GLU A 169 -10.92 -24.40 12.20
C GLU A 169 -12.24 -25.14 11.98
N ASP A 170 -12.19 -26.45 11.72
CA ASP A 170 -13.37 -27.27 11.42
C ASP A 170 -14.31 -27.37 12.64
N GLN A 171 -13.74 -27.37 13.84
CA GLN A 171 -14.53 -27.35 15.09
C GLN A 171 -15.25 -26.00 15.28
N ILE A 172 -14.60 -24.90 14.95
CA ILE A 172 -15.24 -23.56 14.98
C ILE A 172 -16.38 -23.51 13.96
N ILE A 173 -16.15 -23.98 12.73
CA ILE A 173 -17.16 -24.02 11.66
C ILE A 173 -18.38 -24.85 12.09
N SER A 174 -18.14 -26.05 12.61
CA SER A 174 -19.20 -26.95 13.10
C SER A 174 -19.96 -26.33 14.28
N ALA A 175 -19.26 -25.74 15.24
CA ALA A 175 -19.88 -25.08 16.39
C ALA A 175 -20.74 -23.87 16.01
N VAL A 176 -20.26 -23.05 15.06
CA VAL A 176 -21.03 -21.91 14.55
C VAL A 176 -22.30 -22.38 13.85
N SER A 177 -22.22 -23.43 13.06
CA SER A 177 -23.37 -24.02 12.35
C SER A 177 -24.40 -24.57 13.35
N ALA A 178 -23.96 -25.28 14.39
CA ALA A 178 -24.81 -25.85 15.42
C ALA A 178 -25.50 -24.81 16.31
N LEU A 179 -24.82 -23.70 16.61
CA LEU A 179 -25.34 -22.62 17.48
C LEU A 179 -26.07 -21.51 16.72
N ARG A 180 -26.34 -21.70 15.44
CA ARG A 180 -27.05 -20.74 14.61
C ARG A 180 -28.46 -20.50 15.12
N SER A 181 -28.84 -19.24 15.34
CA SER A 181 -30.12 -18.86 15.96
C SER A 181 -31.36 -19.34 15.21
N GLU A 182 -31.27 -19.47 13.89
CA GLU A 182 -32.41 -19.92 13.04
C GLU A 182 -32.58 -21.41 13.02
N SER A 183 -31.49 -22.17 13.05
CA SER A 183 -31.55 -23.61 13.28
C SER A 183 -32.26 -23.91 14.62
N ILE A 184 -31.88 -23.17 15.66
CA ILE A 184 -32.49 -23.33 16.99
C ILE A 184 -33.98 -22.92 16.99
N ARG A 185 -34.37 -21.87 16.24
CA ARG A 185 -35.78 -21.44 16.12
C ARG A 185 -36.62 -22.45 15.34
N ALA A 186 -36.08 -22.93 14.21
CA ALA A 186 -36.78 -23.94 13.42
C ALA A 186 -37.05 -25.21 14.26
N ASP A 187 -36.07 -25.62 15.03
CA ASP A 187 -36.20 -26.77 15.91
C ASP A 187 -37.11 -26.48 17.12
N ALA A 188 -37.08 -25.27 17.67
CA ALA A 188 -38.01 -24.86 18.72
C ALA A 188 -39.47 -24.91 18.26
N ILE A 189 -39.75 -24.46 17.04
CA ILE A 189 -41.07 -24.55 16.43
C ILE A 189 -41.47 -26.03 16.25
N ARG A 190 -40.57 -26.85 15.73
CA ARG A 190 -40.82 -28.28 15.50
C ARG A 190 -41.04 -29.03 16.80
N GLU A 191 -40.31 -28.69 17.85
CA GLU A 191 -40.37 -29.36 19.16
C GLU A 191 -41.35 -28.69 20.13
N ASN A 192 -42.07 -27.66 19.71
CA ASN A 192 -42.98 -26.86 20.53
C ASN A 192 -42.33 -26.37 21.85
N LYS A 193 -41.08 -25.96 21.79
CA LYS A 193 -40.25 -25.51 22.92
C LYS A 193 -39.96 -24.02 22.84
N ASN A 194 -39.71 -23.42 24.02
CA ASN A 194 -39.23 -22.05 24.06
C ASN A 194 -37.81 -21.93 23.48
N VAL A 195 -37.61 -20.98 22.55
CA VAL A 195 -36.32 -20.75 21.89
C VAL A 195 -35.18 -20.50 22.87
N LYS A 196 -35.43 -19.78 23.97
CA LYS A 196 -34.39 -19.51 24.98
C LYS A 196 -33.96 -20.79 25.69
N THR A 197 -34.91 -21.64 26.07
CA THR A 197 -34.67 -22.93 26.73
C THR A 197 -33.90 -23.86 25.82
N LEU A 198 -34.32 -23.99 24.58
CA LEU A 198 -33.63 -24.85 23.61
C LEU A 198 -32.20 -24.32 23.31
N TYR A 199 -32.03 -23.01 23.20
CA TYR A 199 -30.70 -22.41 23.05
C TYR A 199 -29.79 -22.72 24.24
N ALA A 200 -30.28 -22.57 25.47
CA ALA A 200 -29.52 -22.86 26.68
C ALA A 200 -29.16 -24.34 26.77
N HIS A 201 -30.08 -25.22 26.39
CA HIS A 201 -29.84 -26.66 26.31
C HIS A 201 -28.75 -27.02 25.29
N ARG A 202 -28.85 -26.51 24.05
CA ARG A 202 -27.84 -26.73 23.01
C ARG A 202 -26.47 -26.16 23.37
N LEU A 203 -26.43 -24.98 24.01
CA LEU A 203 -25.19 -24.40 24.49
C LEU A 203 -24.54 -25.25 25.57
N ARG A 204 -25.37 -25.88 26.45
CA ARG A 204 -24.89 -26.82 27.47
C ARG A 204 -24.32 -28.08 26.85
N LEU A 205 -25.03 -28.69 25.87
CA LEU A 205 -24.56 -29.86 25.13
C LEU A 205 -23.28 -29.56 24.36
N TRP A 206 -23.25 -28.42 23.68
CA TRP A 206 -22.06 -27.98 22.97
C TRP A 206 -20.86 -27.80 23.91
N ARG A 207 -21.05 -27.15 25.08
CA ARG A 207 -19.98 -27.00 26.06
C ARG A 207 -19.47 -28.35 26.63
N LYS A 208 -20.33 -29.35 26.73
CA LYS A 208 -19.93 -30.69 27.15
C LYS A 208 -19.18 -31.43 26.04
N GLY A 209 -19.55 -31.21 24.78
CA GLY A 209 -18.93 -31.86 23.60
C GLY A 209 -17.79 -31.06 22.97
N ILE A 210 -17.46 -29.87 23.50
CA ILE A 210 -16.35 -29.07 22.96
C ILE A 210 -15.03 -29.76 23.29
N SER A 211 -14.15 -29.84 22.28
CA SER A 211 -12.84 -30.42 22.50
C SER A 211 -12.00 -29.57 23.47
N PRO A 212 -11.14 -30.20 24.28
CA PRO A 212 -10.18 -29.48 25.11
C PRO A 212 -9.32 -28.51 24.30
N ARG A 213 -9.00 -28.87 23.08
CA ARG A 213 -8.19 -28.05 22.16
C ARG A 213 -8.89 -26.74 21.77
N LEU A 214 -10.16 -26.79 21.39
CA LEU A 214 -10.92 -25.57 21.07
C LEU A 214 -11.13 -24.70 22.31
N THR A 215 -11.37 -25.31 23.46
CA THR A 215 -11.45 -24.59 24.74
C THR A 215 -10.13 -23.88 25.04
N ALA A 216 -9.00 -24.58 24.95
CA ALA A 216 -7.67 -24.00 25.17
C ALA A 216 -7.38 -22.86 24.16
N TYR A 217 -7.71 -23.05 22.89
CA TYR A 217 -7.56 -22.02 21.86
C TYR A 217 -8.33 -20.74 22.20
N LEU A 218 -9.59 -20.86 22.62
CA LEU A 218 -10.41 -19.70 22.98
C LEU A 218 -9.88 -19.01 24.25
N THR A 219 -9.59 -19.78 25.29
CA THR A 219 -9.19 -19.24 26.60
C THR A 219 -7.80 -18.61 26.57
N SER A 220 -6.84 -19.18 25.88
CA SER A 220 -5.49 -18.59 25.72
C SER A 220 -5.49 -17.23 25.02
N ARG A 221 -6.55 -16.93 24.28
CA ARG A 221 -6.75 -15.64 23.61
C ARG A 221 -7.74 -14.73 24.32
N GLY A 222 -8.09 -15.03 25.57
CA GLY A 222 -9.05 -14.28 26.39
C GLY A 222 -10.48 -14.32 25.84
N LEU A 223 -10.79 -15.29 24.97
CA LEU A 223 -12.10 -15.43 24.36
C LEU A 223 -12.99 -16.34 25.22
N ARG A 224 -14.25 -15.94 25.40
CA ARG A 224 -15.22 -16.75 26.15
C ARG A 224 -15.64 -17.98 25.35
N VAL A 225 -15.83 -19.11 26.01
CA VAL A 225 -16.41 -20.32 25.42
C VAL A 225 -17.91 -20.10 25.21
N SER A 226 -18.23 -19.43 24.11
CA SER A 226 -19.59 -19.01 23.76
C SER A 226 -19.70 -18.65 22.28
N ARG A 227 -20.94 -18.46 21.75
CA ARG A 227 -21.16 -17.98 20.38
C ARG A 227 -20.43 -16.65 20.09
N TYR A 228 -20.30 -15.76 21.05
CA TYR A 228 -19.59 -14.50 20.90
C TYR A 228 -18.08 -14.71 20.80
N GLY A 229 -17.54 -15.66 21.59
CA GLY A 229 -16.12 -16.04 21.48
C GLY A 229 -15.78 -16.70 20.16
N LEU A 230 -16.65 -17.56 19.62
CA LEU A 230 -16.47 -18.12 18.26
C LEU A 230 -16.48 -17.02 17.20
N ASN A 231 -17.40 -16.06 17.29
CA ASN A 231 -17.45 -14.93 16.38
C ASN A 231 -16.18 -14.06 16.45
N SER A 232 -15.69 -13.85 17.68
CA SER A 232 -14.45 -13.10 17.92
C SER A 232 -13.23 -13.86 17.40
N ALA A 233 -13.20 -15.19 17.53
CA ALA A 233 -12.14 -16.04 16.99
C ALA A 233 -12.07 -15.94 15.46
N ILE A 234 -13.21 -16.04 14.75
CA ILE A 234 -13.26 -15.87 13.29
C ILE A 234 -12.80 -14.46 12.90
N SER A 235 -13.30 -13.42 13.59
CA SER A 235 -12.91 -12.04 13.30
C SER A 235 -11.42 -11.79 13.57
N ARG A 236 -10.85 -12.40 14.63
CA ARG A 236 -9.42 -12.36 14.93
C ARG A 236 -8.62 -13.02 13.81
N PHE A 237 -9.01 -14.24 13.42
CA PHE A 237 -8.35 -14.95 12.34
C PHE A 237 -8.36 -14.17 11.01
N GLN A 238 -9.51 -13.60 10.62
CA GLN A 238 -9.57 -12.77 9.41
C GLN A 238 -8.60 -11.58 9.46
N ARG A 239 -8.36 -10.98 10.63
CA ARG A 239 -7.38 -9.89 10.79
C ARG A 239 -5.96 -10.40 10.69
N ILE A 240 -5.63 -11.52 11.35
CA ILE A 240 -4.32 -12.19 11.26
C ILE A 240 -4.03 -12.57 9.79
N ALA A 241 -4.95 -13.27 9.13
CA ALA A 241 -4.82 -13.66 7.73
C ALA A 241 -4.61 -12.47 6.80
N LYS A 242 -5.40 -11.41 6.95
CA LYS A 242 -5.22 -10.20 6.17
C LYS A 242 -3.86 -9.54 6.43
N THR A 243 -3.41 -9.50 7.68
CA THR A 243 -2.10 -8.94 8.05
C THR A 243 -0.96 -9.75 7.43
N PHE A 244 -1.07 -11.08 7.46
CA PHE A 244 -0.14 -11.98 6.77
C PHE A 244 -0.08 -11.68 5.28
N LEU A 245 -1.22 -11.64 4.59
CA LEU A 245 -1.26 -11.31 3.17
C LEU A 245 -0.69 -9.93 2.85
N HIS A 246 -0.85 -8.93 3.75
CA HIS A 246 -0.19 -7.63 3.62
C HIS A 246 1.32 -7.73 3.73
N ALA A 247 1.82 -8.45 4.72
CA ALA A 247 3.25 -8.58 5.00
C ALA A 247 3.99 -9.24 3.82
N PHE A 248 3.38 -10.27 3.21
CA PHE A 248 3.99 -11.06 2.16
C PHE A 248 3.64 -10.64 0.72
N SER A 249 2.77 -9.65 0.51
CA SER A 249 2.45 -9.14 -0.83
C SER A 249 2.77 -7.66 -1.01
N GLY A 250 2.87 -6.92 0.09
CA GLY A 250 2.98 -5.47 0.04
C GLY A 250 1.75 -4.76 -0.53
N ALA A 251 0.61 -5.45 -0.73
CA ALA A 251 -0.62 -4.85 -1.21
C ALA A 251 -1.16 -3.77 -0.24
N ARG A 252 -1.97 -2.84 -0.71
CA ARG A 252 -2.59 -1.81 0.15
C ARG A 252 -3.80 -2.36 0.88
N ASP A 253 -4.17 -1.73 2.00
CA ASP A 253 -5.31 -2.14 2.82
C ASP A 253 -6.61 -2.31 2.02
N SER A 254 -6.94 -1.35 1.16
CA SER A 254 -8.12 -1.41 0.30
C SER A 254 -8.03 -2.51 -0.75
N GLU A 255 -6.85 -2.82 -1.24
CA GLU A 255 -6.62 -3.86 -2.25
C GLU A 255 -6.91 -5.24 -1.67
N LEU A 256 -6.37 -5.58 -0.49
CA LEU A 256 -6.69 -6.85 0.16
C LEU A 256 -8.12 -6.93 0.72
N LEU A 257 -8.67 -5.81 1.20
CA LEU A 257 -10.05 -5.81 1.66
C LEU A 257 -11.04 -6.19 0.54
N HIS A 258 -10.70 -5.86 -0.70
CA HIS A 258 -11.52 -6.16 -1.88
C HIS A 258 -11.07 -7.41 -2.65
N ALA A 259 -10.15 -8.20 -2.10
CA ALA A 259 -9.75 -9.46 -2.71
C ALA A 259 -10.98 -10.38 -2.87
N PRO A 260 -11.23 -10.92 -4.07
CA PRO A 260 -12.34 -11.84 -4.29
C PRO A 260 -12.12 -13.18 -3.59
N PHE A 261 -13.14 -14.00 -3.47
CA PHE A 261 -13.06 -15.35 -2.92
C PHE A 261 -11.97 -16.18 -3.59
N ALA A 262 -11.95 -16.21 -4.93
CA ALA A 262 -10.92 -16.87 -5.73
C ALA A 262 -9.75 -15.93 -6.03
N CYS A 263 -9.12 -15.39 -4.98
CA CYS A 263 -8.04 -14.43 -5.15
C CYS A 263 -6.64 -15.04 -5.30
N HIS A 264 -6.44 -16.30 -4.96
CA HIS A 264 -5.14 -16.95 -5.08
C HIS A 264 -5.03 -17.76 -6.37
N THR A 265 -3.88 -17.68 -7.03
CA THR A 265 -3.53 -18.52 -8.18
C THR A 265 -2.04 -18.78 -8.20
N THR A 266 -1.65 -19.91 -8.74
CA THR A 266 -0.24 -20.28 -8.99
C THR A 266 0.01 -20.30 -10.49
N VAL A 267 1.06 -19.61 -10.92
CA VAL A 267 1.51 -19.59 -12.33
C VAL A 267 2.86 -20.28 -12.40
N LEU A 268 2.96 -21.26 -13.28
CA LEU A 268 4.23 -21.95 -13.55
C LEU A 268 4.96 -21.22 -14.67
N LEU A 269 6.20 -20.78 -14.39
CA LEU A 269 7.13 -20.22 -15.37
C LEU A 269 8.47 -20.94 -15.22
N ASP A 270 8.93 -21.56 -16.29
CA ASP A 270 10.19 -22.29 -16.34
C ASP A 270 10.32 -23.35 -15.23
N GLY A 271 9.21 -24.04 -14.91
CA GLY A 271 9.14 -25.06 -13.86
C GLY A 271 9.04 -24.52 -12.43
N ILE A 272 9.08 -23.20 -12.24
CA ILE A 272 8.96 -22.54 -10.93
C ILE A 272 7.52 -22.04 -10.73
N GLY A 273 6.94 -22.39 -9.57
CA GLY A 273 5.61 -21.93 -9.17
C GLY A 273 5.65 -20.55 -8.55
N TYR A 274 4.94 -19.60 -9.15
CA TYR A 274 4.77 -18.25 -8.60
C TYR A 274 3.37 -18.08 -8.03
N HIS A 275 3.28 -17.76 -6.76
CA HIS A 275 2.02 -17.55 -6.05
C HIS A 275 1.57 -16.10 -6.20
N LEU A 276 0.35 -15.89 -6.65
CA LEU A 276 -0.21 -14.58 -6.96
C LEU A 276 -1.53 -14.37 -6.23
N LEU A 277 -1.74 -13.14 -5.75
CA LEU A 277 -3.02 -12.67 -5.23
C LEU A 277 -3.68 -11.74 -6.24
N LEU A 278 -4.86 -12.11 -6.72
CA LEU A 278 -5.70 -11.26 -7.55
C LEU A 278 -6.53 -10.32 -6.67
N SER A 279 -6.55 -9.06 -7.00
CA SER A 279 -7.45 -8.08 -6.40
C SER A 279 -7.69 -6.89 -7.32
N THR A 280 -8.28 -5.81 -6.81
CA THR A 280 -8.54 -4.59 -7.56
C THR A 280 -7.83 -3.41 -6.93
N THR A 281 -7.19 -2.59 -7.77
CA THR A 281 -6.69 -1.27 -7.38
C THR A 281 -7.52 -0.18 -8.01
N THR A 282 -7.70 0.92 -7.27
CA THR A 282 -8.36 2.14 -7.77
C THR A 282 -7.38 3.31 -7.83
N LYS A 283 -6.16 3.09 -7.35
CA LYS A 283 -5.16 4.13 -7.26
C LYS A 283 -4.55 4.34 -8.64
N PHE A 284 -4.51 5.60 -9.09
CA PHE A 284 -4.05 6.04 -10.40
C PHE A 284 -4.98 5.76 -11.58
N GLU A 285 -6.12 5.14 -11.34
CA GLU A 285 -7.16 4.87 -12.35
C GLU A 285 -8.41 5.74 -12.13
N ASN A 286 -8.23 6.96 -11.65
CA ASN A 286 -9.31 7.93 -11.38
C ASN A 286 -10.44 7.35 -10.49
N GLY A 287 -10.11 6.35 -9.66
CA GLY A 287 -11.07 5.66 -8.80
C GLY A 287 -11.82 4.52 -9.48
N ILE A 288 -11.50 4.19 -10.73
CA ILE A 288 -12.07 3.03 -11.43
C ILE A 288 -11.34 1.77 -10.94
N PRO A 289 -12.05 0.72 -10.51
CA PRO A 289 -11.43 -0.54 -10.12
C PRO A 289 -10.81 -1.25 -11.32
N VAL A 290 -9.51 -1.54 -11.26
CA VAL A 290 -8.77 -2.32 -12.26
C VAL A 290 -8.19 -3.55 -11.57
N SER A 291 -8.31 -4.71 -12.22
CA SER A 291 -7.73 -5.95 -11.72
C SER A 291 -6.20 -5.90 -11.75
N ALA A 292 -5.58 -6.41 -10.71
CA ALA A 292 -4.13 -6.48 -10.59
C ALA A 292 -3.71 -7.69 -9.75
N PHE A 293 -2.48 -8.17 -9.99
CA PHE A 293 -1.88 -9.29 -9.27
C PHE A 293 -0.74 -8.80 -8.37
N TRP A 294 -0.64 -9.39 -7.20
CA TRP A 294 0.48 -9.20 -6.27
C TRP A 294 1.18 -10.53 -6.04
N VAL A 295 2.49 -10.55 -6.19
CA VAL A 295 3.29 -11.73 -5.84
C VAL A 295 3.23 -11.93 -4.32
N THR A 296 3.16 -13.18 -3.89
CA THR A 296 3.14 -13.57 -2.48
C THR A 296 3.92 -14.89 -2.29
N CYS A 297 3.97 -15.39 -1.05
CA CYS A 297 4.60 -16.68 -0.75
C CYS A 297 3.63 -17.85 -0.98
N ASP A 298 4.16 -19.05 -1.03
CA ASP A 298 3.43 -20.33 -1.17
C ASP A 298 2.42 -20.55 -0.03
N TYR A 299 2.82 -20.22 1.20
CA TYR A 299 1.96 -20.36 2.38
C TYR A 299 0.67 -19.52 2.31
N ALA A 300 0.63 -18.47 1.46
CA ALA A 300 -0.57 -17.68 1.22
C ALA A 300 -1.76 -18.49 0.70
N GLU A 301 -1.51 -19.59 -0.04
CA GLU A 301 -2.56 -20.52 -0.47
C GLU A 301 -3.31 -21.12 0.72
N THR A 302 -2.56 -21.59 1.71
CA THR A 302 -3.12 -22.15 2.96
C THR A 302 -3.97 -21.13 3.69
N VAL A 303 -3.48 -19.90 3.81
CA VAL A 303 -4.20 -18.80 4.47
C VAL A 303 -5.49 -18.44 3.74
N VAL A 304 -5.43 -18.35 2.41
CA VAL A 304 -6.60 -18.04 1.58
C VAL A 304 -7.63 -19.17 1.66
N ARG A 305 -7.23 -20.44 1.64
CA ARG A 305 -8.14 -21.58 1.78
C ARG A 305 -8.92 -21.56 3.11
N SER A 306 -8.25 -21.25 4.22
CA SER A 306 -8.93 -21.08 5.51
C SER A 306 -9.92 -19.91 5.49
N CYS A 307 -9.53 -18.78 4.87
CA CYS A 307 -10.44 -17.64 4.69
C CYS A 307 -11.64 -17.99 3.79
N GLN A 308 -11.45 -18.79 2.76
CA GLN A 308 -12.51 -19.27 1.88
C GLN A 308 -13.54 -20.14 2.62
N LYS A 309 -13.10 -21.09 3.45
CA LYS A 309 -14.00 -21.88 4.30
C LYS A 309 -14.87 -20.99 5.19
N LEU A 310 -14.26 -20.00 5.85
CA LEU A 310 -14.98 -19.04 6.69
C LEU A 310 -15.91 -18.14 5.89
N CYS A 311 -15.47 -17.69 4.71
CA CYS A 311 -16.28 -16.89 3.81
C CYS A 311 -17.52 -17.66 3.36
N ALA A 312 -17.38 -18.92 2.94
CA ALA A 312 -18.47 -19.80 2.54
C ALA A 312 -19.49 -19.99 3.68
N LEU A 313 -19.02 -20.26 4.90
CA LEU A 313 -19.87 -20.34 6.10
C LEU A 313 -20.67 -19.05 6.32
N ILE A 314 -20.00 -17.91 6.34
CA ILE A 314 -20.64 -16.61 6.58
C ILE A 314 -21.61 -16.28 5.45
N TYR A 315 -21.26 -16.57 4.20
CA TYR A 315 -22.13 -16.36 3.04
C TYR A 315 -23.42 -17.16 3.15
N GLN A 316 -23.33 -18.46 3.39
CA GLN A 316 -24.49 -19.34 3.52
C GLN A 316 -25.43 -18.90 4.64
N ILE A 317 -24.89 -18.56 5.82
CA ILE A 317 -25.68 -18.05 6.94
C ILE A 317 -26.31 -16.70 6.59
N SER A 318 -25.59 -15.83 5.90
CA SER A 318 -26.07 -14.50 5.52
C SER A 318 -27.22 -14.53 4.51
N ARG A 319 -27.34 -15.59 3.69
CA ARG A 319 -28.46 -15.73 2.73
C ARG A 319 -29.84 -15.67 3.37
N ILE A 320 -29.97 -16.07 4.61
CA ILE A 320 -31.20 -15.97 5.39
C ILE A 320 -31.65 -14.52 5.57
N HIS A 321 -30.67 -13.63 5.70
CA HIS A 321 -30.91 -12.19 5.85
C HIS A 321 -31.04 -11.48 4.49
N PHE A 322 -30.52 -12.09 3.44
CA PHE A 322 -30.46 -11.57 2.09
C PHE A 322 -30.95 -12.63 1.08
N PRO A 323 -32.27 -12.86 0.99
CA PRO A 323 -32.83 -13.91 0.12
C PRO A 323 -32.53 -13.73 -1.38
N SER A 324 -32.21 -12.50 -1.79
CA SER A 324 -31.82 -12.17 -3.18
C SER A 324 -30.40 -12.62 -3.56
N LEU A 325 -29.60 -13.09 -2.59
CA LEU A 325 -28.27 -13.61 -2.90
C LEU A 325 -28.39 -14.96 -3.66
N PRO A 326 -27.51 -15.18 -4.65
CA PRO A 326 -27.42 -16.47 -5.33
C PRO A 326 -27.28 -17.65 -4.36
N LYS A 327 -27.81 -18.82 -4.75
CA LYS A 327 -27.65 -20.05 -3.94
C LYS A 327 -26.17 -20.40 -3.79
N GLU A 328 -25.44 -20.30 -4.88
CA GLU A 328 -24.02 -20.52 -4.95
C GLU A 328 -23.24 -19.23 -4.81
N LEU A 329 -22.09 -19.33 -4.19
CA LEU A 329 -21.19 -18.20 -4.01
C LEU A 329 -20.51 -17.90 -5.35
N VAL A 330 -20.60 -16.63 -5.81
CA VAL A 330 -19.91 -16.21 -7.02
C VAL A 330 -18.48 -15.85 -6.68
N GLU A 331 -17.54 -16.74 -6.97
CA GLU A 331 -16.13 -16.67 -6.54
C GLU A 331 -15.40 -15.42 -7.01
N SER A 332 -15.67 -14.97 -8.24
CA SER A 332 -15.02 -13.78 -8.81
C SER A 332 -15.49 -12.45 -8.21
N SER A 333 -16.66 -12.41 -7.59
CA SER A 333 -17.28 -11.17 -7.10
C SER A 333 -17.52 -11.14 -5.59
N THR A 334 -17.56 -12.28 -4.92
CA THR A 334 -17.72 -12.33 -3.46
C THR A 334 -16.40 -11.97 -2.80
N PRO A 335 -16.34 -11.01 -1.87
CA PRO A 335 -15.10 -10.70 -1.14
C PRO A 335 -14.68 -11.84 -0.23
N LEU A 336 -13.37 -12.07 -0.14
CA LEU A 336 -12.81 -13.09 0.74
C LEU A 336 -13.16 -12.84 2.22
N PHE A 337 -13.18 -11.57 2.65
CA PHE A 337 -13.41 -11.16 4.04
C PHE A 337 -14.83 -10.65 4.25
N LEU A 338 -15.74 -11.51 4.69
CA LEU A 338 -17.12 -11.14 5.02
C LEU A 338 -17.28 -10.84 6.51
N SER A 339 -18.21 -9.91 6.81
CA SER A 339 -18.52 -9.55 8.18
C SER A 339 -19.16 -10.70 8.95
N THR A 340 -18.59 -11.05 10.09
CA THR A 340 -19.13 -12.04 11.04
C THR A 340 -20.38 -11.56 11.75
N GLY A 341 -20.76 -10.30 11.62
CA GLY A 341 -21.90 -9.69 12.31
C GLY A 341 -23.27 -10.30 11.96
N TYR A 342 -23.33 -11.13 10.92
CA TYR A 342 -24.58 -11.81 10.52
C TYR A 342 -24.72 -13.22 11.08
N LEU A 343 -23.67 -13.80 11.68
CA LEU A 343 -23.68 -15.18 12.13
C LEU A 343 -24.78 -15.49 13.17
N TYR A 344 -25.13 -14.51 13.99
CA TYR A 344 -26.09 -14.66 15.10
C TYR A 344 -27.17 -13.57 15.16
N ARG A 345 -27.31 -12.77 14.07
CA ARG A 345 -28.31 -11.70 14.03
C ARG A 345 -29.72 -12.25 13.82
N ASP A 346 -30.69 -11.62 14.47
CA ASP A 346 -32.09 -11.76 14.15
C ASP A 346 -32.41 -11.02 12.84
N LYS A 347 -33.30 -11.59 12.00
CA LYS A 347 -33.78 -10.98 10.74
C LYS A 347 -34.27 -9.54 10.93
N ARG A 348 -34.84 -9.22 12.10
CA ARG A 348 -35.37 -7.89 12.45
C ARG A 348 -34.30 -6.80 12.60
N ARG A 349 -33.02 -7.16 12.77
CA ARG A 349 -31.90 -6.23 13.04
C ARG A 349 -30.99 -5.99 11.83
N VAL A 350 -31.32 -6.52 10.68
CA VAL A 350 -30.56 -6.28 9.45
C VAL A 350 -30.94 -4.92 8.87
N PRO A 351 -29.98 -4.04 8.54
CA PRO A 351 -30.30 -2.75 7.95
C PRO A 351 -31.06 -2.93 6.62
N ARG A 352 -32.27 -2.39 6.54
CA ARG A 352 -33.18 -2.51 5.37
C ARG A 352 -32.58 -1.99 4.06
N ARG A 353 -31.49 -1.20 4.13
CA ARG A 353 -30.80 -0.61 2.96
C ARG A 353 -29.69 -1.48 2.37
N ARG A 354 -29.43 -2.67 2.91
CA ARG A 354 -28.43 -3.60 2.38
C ARG A 354 -29.11 -4.83 1.83
N ASN A 355 -28.71 -5.23 0.64
CA ASN A 355 -29.17 -6.44 -0.06
C ASN A 355 -28.14 -7.57 -0.06
N ARG A 356 -27.05 -7.43 0.70
CA ARG A 356 -25.93 -8.37 0.77
C ARG A 356 -25.14 -8.25 2.09
N PRO A 357 -24.38 -9.28 2.50
CA PRO A 357 -23.48 -9.19 3.64
C PRO A 357 -22.41 -8.12 3.38
N GLY A 358 -22.11 -7.34 4.41
CA GLY A 358 -21.04 -6.34 4.33
C GLY A 358 -19.67 -7.00 4.46
N GLU A 359 -18.67 -6.36 3.86
CA GLU A 359 -17.28 -6.64 4.15
C GLU A 359 -16.97 -6.23 5.58
N THR A 360 -16.02 -6.93 6.19
CA THR A 360 -15.52 -6.53 7.49
C THR A 360 -14.40 -5.51 7.34
N ARG A 361 -14.48 -4.40 8.06
CA ARG A 361 -13.33 -3.52 8.23
C ARG A 361 -12.41 -4.15 9.26
N LEU A 362 -11.32 -4.72 8.77
CA LEU A 362 -10.33 -5.39 9.60
C LEU A 362 -9.31 -4.36 10.11
N ALA A 363 -9.73 -3.53 11.07
CA ALA A 363 -8.81 -2.64 11.76
C ALA A 363 -7.85 -3.47 12.64
N LEU A 364 -6.58 -3.12 12.61
CA LEU A 364 -5.58 -3.69 13.51
C LEU A 364 -5.71 -3.02 14.87
N THR A 365 -5.88 -3.81 15.91
CA THR A 365 -5.89 -3.34 17.29
C THR A 365 -4.81 -4.07 18.08
N PRO A 366 -4.20 -3.45 19.11
CA PRO A 366 -3.11 -4.09 19.88
C PRO A 366 -3.48 -5.46 20.45
N GLU A 367 -4.74 -5.67 20.81
CA GLU A 367 -5.22 -6.92 21.41
C GLU A 367 -5.08 -8.13 20.46
N ILE A 368 -5.01 -7.89 19.15
CA ILE A 368 -4.81 -8.98 18.16
C ILE A 368 -3.41 -9.56 18.30
N PHE A 369 -2.44 -8.73 18.64
CA PHE A 369 -1.03 -9.07 18.73
C PHE A 369 -0.54 -9.19 20.18
N SER A 370 -1.43 -9.28 21.15
CA SER A 370 -1.07 -9.29 22.59
C SER A 370 -0.18 -10.47 23.00
N SER A 371 -0.20 -11.56 22.23
CA SER A 371 0.67 -12.72 22.42
C SER A 371 2.04 -12.59 21.74
N PHE A 372 2.25 -11.54 20.92
CA PHE A 372 3.49 -11.34 20.18
C PHE A 372 4.44 -10.45 20.99
N ASP A 373 5.74 -10.75 20.98
CA ASP A 373 6.74 -9.88 21.61
C ASP A 373 7.03 -8.65 20.71
N LEU A 374 6.12 -7.68 20.76
CA LEU A 374 6.22 -6.41 20.04
C LEU A 374 6.52 -5.23 20.97
N TYR A 375 7.05 -5.47 22.18
CA TYR A 375 7.47 -4.40 23.07
C TYR A 375 8.76 -3.76 22.57
N ILE A 376 8.77 -2.43 22.53
CA ILE A 376 9.88 -1.62 22.02
C ILE A 376 11.05 -1.70 23.00
N ARG A 377 12.22 -2.06 22.49
CA ARG A 377 13.50 -2.09 23.22
C ARG A 377 14.39 -0.94 22.76
N ASP A 378 15.44 -0.64 23.50
CA ASP A 378 16.40 0.41 23.13
C ASP A 378 17.12 0.10 21.81
N GLU A 379 17.40 -1.17 21.57
CA GLU A 379 18.00 -1.67 20.32
C GLU A 379 17.12 -1.37 19.09
N ASP A 380 15.78 -1.46 19.22
CA ASP A 380 14.84 -1.13 18.15
C ASP A 380 14.89 0.35 17.80
N ILE A 381 15.05 1.21 18.82
CA ILE A 381 15.15 2.66 18.60
C ILE A 381 16.49 3.01 17.95
N LYS A 382 17.58 2.37 18.35
CA LYS A 382 18.90 2.55 17.71
C LYS A 382 18.86 2.18 16.23
N GLU A 383 18.24 1.05 15.89
CA GLU A 383 18.05 0.67 14.48
C GLU A 383 17.24 1.71 13.70
N LEU A 384 16.18 2.26 14.29
CA LEU A 384 15.41 3.34 13.65
C LEU A 384 16.21 4.62 13.47
N GLU A 385 17.08 4.97 14.43
CA GLU A 385 17.98 6.11 14.35
C GLU A 385 19.02 5.94 13.22
N GLU A 386 19.48 4.73 12.97
CA GLU A 386 20.36 4.39 11.84
C GLU A 386 19.61 4.50 10.49
N ILE A 387 18.38 3.99 10.42
CA ILE A 387 17.55 4.03 9.20
C ILE A 387 17.15 5.47 8.81
N ASP A 388 16.86 6.33 9.77
CA ASP A 388 16.47 7.73 9.54
C ASP A 388 17.03 8.65 10.63
N VAL A 389 18.29 9.05 10.45
CA VAL A 389 19.05 9.89 11.39
C VAL A 389 18.45 11.28 11.60
N ASN A 390 17.61 11.76 10.68
CA ASN A 390 17.00 13.09 10.76
C ASN A 390 15.72 13.12 11.58
N ARG A 391 15.26 11.97 12.09
CA ARG A 391 14.02 11.87 12.86
C ARG A 391 14.31 11.71 14.33
N ALA A 392 13.70 12.57 15.14
CA ALA A 392 13.88 12.54 16.60
C ALA A 392 13.03 11.42 17.25
N TRP A 393 13.38 10.17 16.99
CA TRP A 393 12.64 8.96 17.40
C TRP A 393 12.32 8.94 18.90
N ARG A 394 13.29 9.25 19.75
CA ARG A 394 13.14 9.23 21.21
C ARG A 394 12.18 10.28 21.75
N SER A 395 11.89 11.32 20.99
CA SER A 395 10.94 12.37 21.38
C SER A 395 9.49 12.01 21.07
N GLU A 396 9.26 11.00 20.21
CA GLU A 396 7.91 10.60 19.82
C GLU A 396 7.31 9.64 20.86
N LYS A 397 6.22 10.04 21.53
CA LYS A 397 5.54 9.26 22.59
C LYS A 397 5.20 7.83 22.17
N ARG A 398 4.92 7.60 20.88
CA ARG A 398 4.55 6.28 20.33
C ARG A 398 5.70 5.28 20.23
N PHE A 399 6.95 5.77 20.34
CA PHE A 399 8.17 4.93 20.27
C PHE A 399 8.91 4.88 21.61
N LYS A 400 8.21 5.06 22.72
CA LYS A 400 8.79 4.97 24.04
C LYS A 400 9.23 3.52 24.33
N VAL A 401 10.45 3.33 24.76
CA VAL A 401 10.97 2.02 25.21
C VAL A 401 10.05 1.44 26.30
N GLY A 402 9.76 0.14 26.19
CA GLY A 402 8.80 -0.58 27.05
C GLY A 402 7.35 -0.46 26.63
N SER A 403 7.00 0.40 25.65
CA SER A 403 5.63 0.45 25.12
C SER A 403 5.42 -0.60 24.01
N PHE A 404 4.17 -1.01 23.83
CA PHE A 404 3.79 -1.97 22.79
C PHE A 404 3.73 -1.29 21.42
N TRP A 405 4.34 -1.89 20.39
CA TRP A 405 4.34 -1.37 19.04
C TRP A 405 2.96 -1.44 18.39
N GLN A 406 2.45 -0.32 17.94
CA GLN A 406 1.17 -0.25 17.24
C GLN A 406 1.36 -0.53 15.75
N VAL A 407 1.08 -1.76 15.34
CA VAL A 407 1.22 -2.21 13.94
C VAL A 407 0.19 -1.52 13.06
N GLN A 408 0.65 -1.03 11.91
CA GLN A 408 -0.18 -0.40 10.87
C GLN A 408 0.13 -1.00 9.50
N ASN A 409 -0.89 -1.15 8.65
CA ASN A 409 -0.73 -1.78 7.33
C ASN A 409 0.33 -1.10 6.43
N HIS A 410 0.46 0.23 6.50
CA HIS A 410 1.49 0.94 5.74
C HIS A 410 2.92 0.64 6.21
N GLN A 411 3.09 0.29 7.48
CA GLN A 411 4.40 -0.10 8.02
C GLN A 411 4.85 -1.44 7.43
N LEU A 412 3.95 -2.43 7.30
CA LEU A 412 4.25 -3.72 6.68
C LEU A 412 4.79 -3.56 5.26
N ARG A 413 4.09 -2.76 4.45
CA ARG A 413 4.53 -2.46 3.09
C ARG A 413 5.86 -1.72 3.06
N ARG A 414 6.12 -0.79 4.00
CA ARG A 414 7.39 -0.09 4.12
C ARG A 414 8.51 -1.03 4.53
N SER A 415 8.28 -1.87 5.55
CA SER A 415 9.27 -2.83 6.05
C SER A 415 9.63 -3.84 4.98
N LEU A 416 8.64 -4.40 4.25
CA LEU A 416 8.90 -5.28 3.11
C LEU A 416 9.81 -4.59 2.07
N ALA A 417 9.51 -3.34 1.70
CA ALA A 417 10.31 -2.62 0.73
C ALA A 417 11.73 -2.31 1.23
N LEU A 418 11.85 -1.94 2.50
CA LEU A 418 13.10 -1.58 3.15
C LEU A 418 14.03 -2.79 3.23
N TYR A 419 13.57 -3.88 3.86
CA TYR A 419 14.40 -5.04 4.13
C TYR A 419 14.68 -5.88 2.88
N ALA A 420 13.71 -6.03 1.97
CA ALA A 420 13.97 -6.70 0.70
C ALA A 420 15.02 -5.98 -0.15
N LYS A 421 15.09 -4.65 -0.05
CA LYS A 421 16.12 -3.86 -0.71
C LYS A 421 17.45 -3.90 0.04
N ALA A 422 17.44 -3.81 1.38
CA ALA A 422 18.62 -3.93 2.22
C ALA A 422 19.33 -5.28 2.03
N ALA A 423 18.56 -6.36 1.95
CA ALA A 423 19.07 -7.71 1.70
C ALA A 423 19.48 -7.97 0.23
N GLY A 424 19.38 -6.98 -0.65
CA GLY A 424 19.75 -7.14 -2.06
C GLY A 424 18.85 -8.09 -2.88
N ILE A 425 17.82 -8.66 -2.27
CA ILE A 425 16.91 -9.64 -2.91
C ILE A 425 16.15 -9.01 -4.09
N ILE A 426 15.79 -7.72 -3.97
CA ILE A 426 14.94 -7.06 -4.95
C ILE A 426 15.54 -5.74 -5.44
N GLN A 427 15.57 -5.58 -6.75
CA GLN A 427 15.96 -4.31 -7.36
C GLN A 427 14.82 -3.29 -7.30
N SER A 428 15.14 -1.99 -7.30
CA SER A 428 14.13 -0.91 -7.24
C SER A 428 13.10 -0.97 -8.36
N THR A 429 13.47 -1.42 -9.55
CA THR A 429 12.57 -1.63 -10.70
C THR A 429 11.56 -2.75 -10.43
N SER A 430 12.03 -3.88 -9.90
CA SER A 430 11.17 -5.00 -9.52
C SER A 430 10.28 -4.62 -8.34
N LEU A 431 10.82 -3.88 -7.35
CA LEU A 431 10.05 -3.34 -6.23
C LEU A 431 8.93 -2.40 -6.70
N ARG A 432 9.18 -1.59 -7.74
CA ARG A 432 8.14 -0.75 -8.39
C ARG A 432 6.98 -1.59 -8.90
N ARG A 433 7.28 -2.70 -9.57
CA ARG A 433 6.27 -3.62 -10.12
C ARG A 433 5.50 -4.32 -9.02
N VAL A 434 6.19 -4.89 -8.04
CA VAL A 434 5.58 -5.58 -6.88
C VAL A 434 4.64 -4.64 -6.13
N LEU A 435 5.07 -3.43 -5.85
CA LEU A 435 4.29 -2.46 -5.08
C LEU A 435 3.28 -1.65 -5.93
N LYS A 436 3.18 -1.88 -7.24
CA LYS A 436 2.30 -1.14 -8.15
C LYS A 436 2.48 0.37 -8.01
N HIS A 437 3.72 0.84 -8.16
CA HIS A 437 4.06 2.25 -8.16
C HIS A 437 4.17 2.79 -9.58
N ILE A 438 3.61 3.97 -9.85
CA ILE A 438 3.73 4.63 -11.15
C ILE A 438 5.16 5.08 -11.40
N SER A 439 5.82 5.63 -10.39
CA SER A 439 7.19 6.11 -10.49
C SER A 439 8.12 5.36 -9.53
N VAL A 440 9.37 5.26 -9.93
CA VAL A 440 10.44 4.70 -9.09
C VAL A 440 10.64 5.52 -7.83
N GLY A 441 10.52 6.85 -7.89
CA GLY A 441 10.58 7.70 -6.71
C GLY A 441 9.55 7.36 -5.62
N MET A 442 8.42 6.72 -5.98
CA MET A 442 7.50 6.17 -4.97
C MET A 442 8.07 4.92 -4.29
N SER A 443 8.78 4.07 -5.03
CA SER A 443 9.43 2.89 -4.45
C SER A 443 10.56 3.30 -3.52
N ASP A 444 11.34 4.29 -3.93
CA ASP A 444 12.41 4.86 -3.10
C ASP A 444 11.90 5.52 -1.83
N TYR A 445 10.76 6.20 -1.93
CA TYR A 445 10.11 6.72 -0.73
C TYR A 445 9.82 5.62 0.29
N TYR A 446 9.38 4.42 -0.15
CA TYR A 446 9.12 3.29 0.75
C TYR A 446 10.40 2.60 1.23
N ALA A 447 11.43 2.54 0.39
CA ALA A 447 12.70 1.88 0.70
C ALA A 447 13.76 2.84 1.27
N ARG A 448 13.39 4.08 1.60
CA ARG A 448 14.31 5.08 2.16
C ARG A 448 14.91 4.57 3.47
N GLY A 449 16.22 4.64 3.59
CA GLY A 449 17.00 4.12 4.71
C GLY A 449 17.44 2.66 4.55
N SER A 450 17.18 2.03 3.39
CA SER A 450 17.62 0.64 3.14
C SER A 450 19.14 0.48 3.14
N GLU A 451 19.88 1.56 2.95
CA GLU A 451 21.35 1.59 3.00
C GLU A 451 21.88 1.36 4.41
N SER A 452 21.11 1.76 5.42
CA SER A 452 21.47 1.66 6.84
C SER A 452 20.61 0.64 7.59
N ALA A 453 19.69 -0.05 6.90
CA ALA A 453 18.86 -1.07 7.52
C ALA A 453 19.66 -2.38 7.66
N LYS A 454 19.42 -3.09 8.76
CA LYS A 454 19.99 -4.43 8.94
C LYS A 454 19.60 -5.34 7.78
N ASN A 455 20.57 -6.14 7.35
CA ASN A 455 20.28 -7.26 6.47
C ASN A 455 19.70 -8.40 7.32
N ILE A 456 18.40 -8.67 7.20
CA ILE A 456 17.71 -9.70 7.97
C ILE A 456 18.13 -11.15 7.59
N LEU A 457 19.01 -11.31 6.59
CA LEU A 457 19.56 -12.60 6.17
C LEU A 457 20.99 -12.83 6.70
N GLU A 458 21.50 -11.97 7.58
CA GLU A 458 22.92 -11.74 7.85
C GLU A 458 23.52 -12.49 9.05
N ASP A 459 22.97 -13.57 9.53
CA ASP A 459 23.64 -14.36 10.57
C ASP A 459 24.77 -15.28 10.03
N ASP A 460 25.00 -15.29 8.71
CA ASP A 460 26.07 -16.07 8.08
C ASP A 460 27.18 -15.18 7.50
N PRO A 461 28.40 -15.15 8.10
CA PRO A 461 29.56 -14.43 7.56
C PRO A 461 29.98 -14.89 6.15
N TYR A 462 29.61 -16.12 5.77
CA TYR A 462 29.85 -16.70 4.45
C TYR A 462 28.70 -16.49 3.47
N HIS A 463 27.65 -15.77 3.89
CA HIS A 463 26.55 -15.45 2.98
C HIS A 463 27.07 -14.68 1.76
N MET A 464 26.61 -15.07 0.59
CA MET A 464 27.11 -14.56 -0.72
C MET A 464 27.12 -13.03 -0.81
N CYS A 465 26.21 -12.33 -0.09
CA CYS A 465 26.19 -10.88 -0.04
C CYS A 465 27.40 -10.28 0.69
N ASN A 466 27.87 -10.89 1.79
CA ASN A 466 29.03 -10.41 2.54
C ASN A 466 30.33 -10.68 1.78
N VAL A 467 30.43 -11.85 1.15
CA VAL A 467 31.53 -12.19 0.23
C VAL A 467 31.55 -11.25 -0.97
N TYR A 468 30.39 -10.90 -1.51
CA TYR A 468 30.27 -9.96 -2.62
C TYR A 468 30.74 -8.55 -2.22
N GLN A 469 30.28 -8.03 -1.08
CA GLN A 469 30.68 -6.69 -0.60
C GLN A 469 32.19 -6.59 -0.32
N SER A 470 32.79 -7.62 0.25
CA SER A 470 34.25 -7.64 0.51
C SER A 470 35.06 -7.62 -0.78
N ASN A 471 34.54 -8.20 -1.86
CA ASN A 471 35.22 -8.28 -3.16
C ASN A 471 34.69 -7.23 -4.19
N GLU A 472 33.81 -6.33 -3.78
CA GLU A 472 33.16 -5.37 -4.69
C GLU A 472 34.16 -4.49 -5.44
N ALA A 473 35.19 -3.98 -4.74
CA ALA A 473 36.20 -3.12 -5.36
C ALA A 473 37.06 -3.84 -6.43
N ASP A 474 37.37 -5.11 -6.20
CA ASP A 474 38.09 -5.94 -7.18
C ASP A 474 37.19 -6.30 -8.36
N ALA A 475 35.92 -6.61 -8.09
CA ALA A 475 34.94 -6.89 -9.13
C ALA A 475 34.63 -5.65 -9.99
N GLU A 476 34.48 -4.47 -9.39
CA GLU A 476 34.29 -3.20 -10.12
C GLU A 476 35.46 -2.90 -11.06
N ALA A 477 36.69 -3.08 -10.58
CA ALA A 477 37.89 -2.85 -11.38
C ALA A 477 37.98 -3.82 -12.57
N LEU A 478 37.66 -5.11 -12.35
CA LEU A 478 37.65 -6.12 -13.41
C LEU A 478 36.58 -5.85 -14.45
N LEU A 479 35.38 -5.51 -14.01
CA LEU A 479 34.26 -5.21 -14.90
C LEU A 479 34.55 -3.98 -15.76
N PHE A 480 35.14 -2.94 -15.17
CA PHE A 480 35.56 -1.76 -15.91
C PHE A 480 36.57 -2.10 -17.01
N LEU A 481 37.61 -2.88 -16.68
CA LEU A 481 38.63 -3.31 -17.65
C LEU A 481 38.01 -4.13 -18.78
N ARG A 482 37.21 -5.13 -18.45
CA ARG A 482 36.58 -6.03 -19.43
C ARG A 482 35.59 -5.29 -20.33
N ASP A 483 34.72 -4.49 -19.73
CA ASP A 483 33.55 -3.96 -20.45
C ASP A 483 33.86 -2.69 -21.23
N LEU A 484 34.69 -1.80 -20.68
CA LEU A 484 34.95 -0.49 -21.30
C LEU A 484 36.31 -0.37 -21.94
N VAL A 485 37.34 -1.03 -21.43
CA VAL A 485 38.69 -0.87 -21.95
C VAL A 485 39.01 -1.92 -23.01
N GLN A 486 38.68 -3.19 -22.77
CA GLN A 486 39.01 -4.34 -23.62
C GLN A 486 37.89 -4.71 -24.61
N SER A 487 36.68 -4.23 -24.39
CA SER A 487 35.55 -4.55 -25.25
C SER A 487 35.56 -3.75 -26.56
N ASN A 488 35.23 -4.44 -27.63
CA ASN A 488 34.98 -3.84 -28.96
C ASN A 488 33.50 -3.45 -29.15
N ASP A 489 32.70 -3.47 -28.12
CA ASP A 489 31.29 -3.12 -28.19
C ASP A 489 31.10 -1.63 -28.45
N GLU A 490 30.01 -1.29 -29.15
CA GLU A 490 29.57 0.08 -29.31
C GLU A 490 28.95 0.62 -28.03
N TRP A 491 29.48 1.74 -27.55
CA TRP A 491 29.02 2.43 -26.37
C TRP A 491 28.61 3.86 -26.69
N SER A 492 27.62 4.37 -25.98
CA SER A 492 27.23 5.78 -26.03
C SER A 492 27.05 6.35 -24.62
N GLY A 493 26.94 7.67 -24.52
CA GLY A 493 26.76 8.38 -23.27
C GLY A 493 28.05 8.89 -22.61
N PRO A 494 27.92 9.71 -21.55
CA PRO A 494 29.04 10.45 -20.96
C PRO A 494 30.21 9.60 -20.45
N LEU A 495 29.94 8.41 -19.89
CA LEU A 495 30.99 7.51 -19.42
C LEU A 495 31.81 6.95 -20.59
N ALA A 496 31.16 6.58 -21.71
CA ALA A 496 31.82 6.11 -22.90
C ALA A 496 32.71 7.21 -23.49
N THR A 497 32.21 8.43 -23.62
CA THR A 497 32.96 9.60 -24.09
C THR A 497 34.16 9.90 -23.20
N PHE A 498 34.03 9.75 -21.86
CA PHE A 498 35.13 9.91 -20.93
C PHE A 498 36.23 8.86 -21.16
N VAL A 499 35.85 7.59 -21.33
CA VAL A 499 36.80 6.49 -21.59
C VAL A 499 37.52 6.69 -22.91
N ASP A 500 36.79 7.05 -23.96
CA ASP A 500 37.40 7.28 -25.29
C ASP A 500 38.39 8.45 -25.27
N ARG A 501 38.08 9.55 -24.60
CA ARG A 501 38.93 10.74 -24.52
C ARG A 501 40.15 10.59 -23.60
N HIS A 502 40.01 9.88 -22.47
CA HIS A 502 41.03 9.89 -21.41
C HIS A 502 41.72 8.55 -21.22
N ILE A 503 41.19 7.46 -21.73
CA ILE A 503 41.73 6.13 -21.53
C ILE A 503 42.22 5.50 -22.83
N ARG A 504 41.45 5.63 -23.91
CA ARG A 504 41.84 5.06 -25.21
C ARG A 504 42.78 5.96 -26.03
N THR A 505 42.73 7.29 -25.82
CA THR A 505 43.61 8.26 -26.49
C THR A 505 44.97 8.40 -25.83
N ASP A 506 45.04 8.36 -24.50
CA ASP A 506 46.27 8.38 -23.73
C ASP A 506 46.78 6.97 -23.44
N SER A 507 47.11 6.27 -24.50
CA SER A 507 47.39 4.82 -24.54
C SER A 507 48.52 4.30 -23.68
N ILE A 508 49.12 5.08 -22.76
CA ILE A 508 50.36 4.67 -22.06
C ILE A 508 50.23 4.63 -20.54
N VAL A 509 49.31 5.30 -19.89
CA VAL A 509 49.52 5.57 -18.46
C VAL A 509 48.45 5.00 -17.50
N ILE A 510 47.24 4.74 -17.94
CA ILE A 510 46.12 4.58 -16.96
C ILE A 510 45.83 3.13 -16.55
N VAL A 511 46.18 2.13 -17.32
CA VAL A 511 45.83 0.73 -16.99
C VAL A 511 47.07 -0.16 -17.03
N LYS A 512 48.05 0.09 -16.13
CA LYS A 512 49.23 -0.79 -16.02
C LYS A 512 49.00 -2.08 -15.23
N SER A 513 48.02 -2.11 -14.33
CA SER A 513 47.70 -3.35 -13.62
C SER A 513 46.31 -3.32 -12.97
N ARG A 514 45.69 -4.50 -12.81
CA ARG A 514 44.49 -4.74 -11.99
C ARG A 514 44.63 -4.15 -10.59
N ALA A 515 45.79 -4.29 -9.98
CA ALA A 515 46.07 -3.78 -8.62
C ALA A 515 45.98 -2.25 -8.53
N GLU A 516 46.38 -1.52 -9.56
CA GLU A 516 46.26 -0.07 -9.60
C GLU A 516 44.82 0.38 -9.72
N MET A 517 44.04 -0.29 -10.56
CA MET A 517 42.58 -0.01 -10.71
C MET A 517 41.83 -0.29 -9.41
N THR A 518 42.05 -1.45 -8.79
CA THR A 518 41.49 -1.78 -7.48
C THR A 518 41.85 -0.74 -6.43
N SER A 519 43.14 -0.29 -6.40
CA SER A 519 43.59 0.78 -5.50
C SER A 519 42.85 2.09 -5.72
N ARG A 520 42.59 2.48 -6.97
CA ARG A 520 41.81 3.68 -7.33
C ARG A 520 40.33 3.58 -6.90
N VAL A 521 39.73 2.39 -7.09
CA VAL A 521 38.36 2.13 -6.64
C VAL A 521 38.31 2.21 -5.09
N LYS A 522 39.19 1.53 -4.39
CA LYS A 522 39.29 1.56 -2.91
C LYS A 522 39.51 2.97 -2.36
N ARG A 523 40.29 3.82 -3.04
CA ARG A 523 40.45 5.24 -2.68
C ARG A 523 39.28 6.14 -3.08
N GLY A 524 38.25 5.60 -3.68
CA GLY A 524 37.10 6.39 -4.19
C GLY A 524 37.45 7.34 -5.35
N LEU A 525 38.58 7.13 -6.02
CA LEU A 525 39.01 7.95 -7.16
C LEU A 525 38.31 7.51 -8.45
N MET A 526 37.76 6.31 -8.47
CA MET A 526 37.05 5.70 -9.58
C MET A 526 35.93 4.81 -9.06
N ALA A 527 34.86 4.69 -9.83
CA ALA A 527 33.79 3.74 -9.59
C ALA A 527 33.28 3.20 -10.92
N TYR A 528 33.01 1.93 -10.97
CA TYR A 528 32.32 1.31 -12.09
C TYR A 528 31.37 0.25 -11.60
N GLN A 529 30.14 0.35 -12.03
CA GLN A 529 29.14 -0.65 -11.72
C GLN A 529 28.46 -1.07 -13.00
N ASP A 530 28.39 -2.37 -13.21
CA ASP A 530 27.64 -2.93 -14.31
C ASP A 530 26.15 -2.66 -14.14
N THR A 531 25.47 -2.34 -15.25
CA THR A 531 24.05 -2.06 -15.28
C THR A 531 23.39 -2.82 -16.44
N TYR A 532 22.07 -2.95 -16.39
CA TYR A 532 21.31 -3.61 -17.47
C TYR A 532 21.48 -2.97 -18.84
N LEU A 533 21.78 -1.67 -18.90
CA LEU A 533 21.99 -0.95 -20.16
C LEU A 533 23.47 -0.73 -20.49
N GLY A 534 24.39 -1.06 -19.59
CA GLY A 534 25.80 -0.81 -19.80
C GLY A 534 26.54 -0.65 -18.49
N GLY A 535 27.09 0.54 -18.19
CA GLY A 535 27.86 0.82 -17.01
C GLY A 535 27.56 2.16 -16.35
N CYS A 536 27.89 2.31 -15.08
CA CYS A 536 27.73 3.55 -14.31
C CYS A 536 29.05 3.91 -13.63
N GLY A 537 29.54 5.13 -13.87
CA GLY A 537 30.75 5.69 -13.24
C GLY A 537 30.47 6.61 -12.06
N LYS A 538 29.34 6.48 -11.37
CA LYS A 538 29.04 7.30 -10.18
C LYS A 538 29.71 6.72 -8.95
N ARG A 539 30.43 7.58 -8.20
CA ARG A 539 30.98 7.26 -6.88
C ARG A 539 29.87 7.32 -5.83
N GLY A 540 29.84 6.35 -4.94
CA GLY A 540 28.89 6.28 -3.84
C GLY A 540 27.43 6.15 -4.29
N HIS A 541 26.53 6.44 -3.37
CA HIS A 541 25.09 6.27 -3.58
C HIS A 541 24.56 7.12 -4.73
N CYS A 542 23.79 6.49 -5.63
CA CYS A 542 23.12 7.17 -6.71
C CYS A 542 21.67 7.47 -6.33
N GLU A 543 21.31 8.75 -6.16
CA GLU A 543 19.91 9.14 -5.92
C GLU A 543 18.99 8.69 -7.05
N LYS A 544 19.49 8.68 -8.31
CA LYS A 544 18.80 8.10 -9.46
C LYS A 544 18.86 6.56 -9.51
N ARG A 545 19.83 5.94 -8.82
CA ARG A 545 19.97 4.47 -8.75
C ARG A 545 18.88 3.85 -7.88
N ALA A 546 18.43 4.57 -6.89
CA ALA A 546 17.23 4.23 -6.18
C ALA A 546 15.98 4.34 -7.06
N MET A 547 16.03 5.18 -8.10
CA MET A 547 14.97 5.38 -9.09
C MET A 547 15.05 4.44 -10.31
N ARG A 548 15.75 3.32 -10.22
CA ARG A 548 15.99 2.44 -11.38
C ARG A 548 14.71 2.03 -12.15
N SER A 549 14.22 2.96 -12.91
CA SER A 549 13.72 2.69 -14.25
C SER A 549 14.97 2.51 -15.15
N LEU A 550 14.98 1.53 -16.00
CA LEU A 550 16.03 1.38 -17.02
C LEU A 550 16.23 2.69 -17.80
N VAL A 551 15.18 3.45 -17.96
CA VAL A 551 15.09 4.71 -18.67
C VAL A 551 15.87 5.86 -18.02
N GLU A 552 15.94 5.90 -16.69
CA GLU A 552 16.65 6.97 -15.96
C GLU A 552 18.17 6.98 -16.21
N CYS A 553 18.72 5.84 -16.65
CA CYS A 553 20.13 5.76 -17.04
C CYS A 553 20.41 6.35 -18.44
N LEU A 554 19.38 6.49 -19.28
CA LEU A 554 19.56 6.98 -20.65
C LEU A 554 20.03 8.44 -20.70
N ASP A 555 19.51 9.28 -19.78
CA ASP A 555 19.85 10.70 -19.68
C ASP A 555 20.82 11.01 -18.52
N CYS A 556 21.48 10.00 -17.95
CA CYS A 556 22.36 10.19 -16.80
C CYS A 556 23.78 10.62 -17.24
N ASN A 557 24.31 11.68 -16.61
CA ASN A 557 25.67 12.18 -16.87
C ASN A 557 26.82 11.27 -16.39
N LYS A 558 26.51 10.11 -15.78
CA LYS A 558 27.48 9.10 -15.33
C LYS A 558 27.26 7.74 -15.98
N SER A 559 26.32 7.65 -16.91
CA SER A 559 26.02 6.39 -17.60
C SER A 559 26.88 6.19 -18.83
N GLY A 560 27.18 4.92 -19.09
CA GLY A 560 27.60 4.42 -20.39
C GLY A 560 26.60 3.36 -20.85
N ILE A 561 26.05 3.52 -22.03
CA ILE A 561 25.06 2.61 -22.59
C ILE A 561 25.73 1.73 -23.64
N ASN A 562 25.63 0.43 -23.46
CA ASN A 562 26.17 -0.58 -24.39
C ASN A 562 25.07 -1.01 -25.37
N LYS A 563 25.35 -0.98 -26.66
CA LYS A 563 24.39 -1.30 -27.72
C LYS A 563 23.76 -2.68 -27.55
N ARG A 564 24.59 -3.71 -27.36
CA ARG A 564 24.09 -5.10 -27.17
C ARG A 564 23.19 -5.27 -25.95
N LYS A 565 23.55 -4.62 -24.85
CA LYS A 565 22.72 -4.65 -23.62
C LYS A 565 21.41 -3.90 -23.82
N LEU A 566 21.44 -2.76 -24.52
CA LEU A 566 20.25 -2.00 -24.86
C LEU A 566 19.31 -2.81 -25.77
N ASP A 567 19.85 -3.47 -26.82
CA ASP A 567 19.05 -4.30 -27.71
C ASP A 567 18.40 -5.49 -26.97
N ARG A 568 19.13 -6.13 -26.04
CA ARG A 568 18.58 -7.16 -25.15
C ARG A 568 17.49 -6.60 -24.24
N ALA A 569 17.70 -5.42 -23.69
CA ALA A 569 16.71 -4.77 -22.83
C ALA A 569 15.43 -4.43 -23.61
N ILE A 570 15.54 -3.95 -24.83
CA ILE A 570 14.40 -3.69 -25.73
C ILE A 570 13.64 -4.99 -26.01
N ALA A 571 14.34 -6.07 -26.37
CA ALA A 571 13.72 -7.36 -26.64
C ALA A 571 13.00 -7.92 -25.39
N ALA A 572 13.63 -7.85 -24.22
CA ALA A 572 13.02 -8.28 -22.96
C ALA A 572 11.80 -7.42 -22.61
N GLN A 573 11.89 -6.11 -22.78
CA GLN A 573 10.79 -5.19 -22.51
C GLN A 573 9.61 -5.40 -23.48
N THR A 574 9.88 -5.67 -24.75
CA THR A 574 8.86 -6.04 -25.74
C THR A 574 8.10 -7.31 -25.32
N ASN A 575 8.82 -8.34 -24.86
CA ASN A 575 8.21 -9.55 -24.37
C ASN A 575 7.35 -9.33 -23.10
N ILE A 576 7.79 -8.44 -22.21
CA ILE A 576 7.01 -8.07 -21.02
C ILE A 576 5.71 -7.38 -21.44
N VAL A 577 5.78 -6.40 -22.34
CA VAL A 577 4.60 -5.68 -22.85
C VAL A 577 3.62 -6.63 -23.54
N ALA A 578 4.12 -7.57 -24.34
CA ALA A 578 3.29 -8.55 -25.05
C ALA A 578 2.52 -9.50 -24.10
N ARG A 579 3.09 -9.83 -22.93
CA ARG A 579 2.46 -10.71 -21.92
C ARG A 579 1.45 -9.99 -21.03
N LEU A 580 1.44 -8.67 -21.01
CA LEU A 580 0.54 -7.91 -20.15
C LEU A 580 -0.80 -7.65 -20.84
N PRO A 581 -1.93 -7.78 -20.15
CA PRO A 581 -3.25 -7.55 -20.71
C PRO A 581 -3.40 -6.11 -21.23
N ALA A 582 -4.08 -5.94 -22.36
CA ALA A 582 -4.35 -4.62 -22.94
C ALA A 582 -5.15 -3.73 -21.97
N GLY A 583 -4.83 -2.43 -21.93
CA GLY A 583 -5.52 -1.44 -21.10
C GLY A 583 -5.13 -1.44 -19.61
N THR A 584 -4.26 -2.34 -19.15
CA THR A 584 -3.77 -2.33 -17.77
C THR A 584 -2.75 -1.19 -17.56
N MET A 585 -2.65 -0.75 -16.31
CA MET A 585 -1.69 0.29 -15.94
C MET A 585 -0.24 -0.21 -16.05
N GLU A 586 -0.03 -1.47 -15.71
CA GLU A 586 1.25 -2.14 -15.84
C GLU A 586 1.72 -2.11 -17.29
N ARG A 587 0.85 -2.48 -18.24
CA ARG A 587 1.18 -2.47 -19.65
C ARG A 587 1.53 -1.06 -20.14
N ARG A 588 0.75 -0.05 -19.77
CA ARG A 588 1.03 1.35 -20.15
C ARG A 588 2.37 1.84 -19.62
N ALA A 589 2.73 1.50 -18.39
CA ALA A 589 4.02 1.86 -17.81
C ALA A 589 5.18 1.17 -18.54
N GLU A 590 5.03 -0.12 -18.86
CA GLU A 590 6.06 -0.88 -19.58
C GLU A 590 6.17 -0.46 -21.07
N GLU A 591 5.07 -0.04 -21.70
CA GLU A 591 5.07 0.54 -23.05
C GLU A 591 5.78 1.90 -23.10
N GLU A 592 5.70 2.70 -22.04
CA GLU A 592 6.42 3.97 -21.94
C GLU A 592 7.92 3.74 -21.78
N ASP A 593 8.34 2.80 -20.93
CA ASP A 593 9.74 2.40 -20.80
C ASP A 593 10.27 1.86 -22.14
N LEU A 594 9.51 1.02 -22.86
CA LEU A 594 9.88 0.49 -24.16
C LEU A 594 10.07 1.60 -25.22
N ARG A 595 9.16 2.57 -25.26
CA ARG A 595 9.27 3.72 -26.17
C ARG A 595 10.54 4.53 -25.91
N ALA A 596 10.88 4.79 -24.66
CA ALA A 596 12.08 5.54 -24.30
C ALA A 596 13.37 4.78 -24.68
N LEU A 597 13.44 3.47 -24.42
CA LEU A 597 14.57 2.61 -24.82
C LEU A 597 14.76 2.61 -26.33
N THR A 598 13.68 2.45 -27.09
CA THR A 598 13.71 2.41 -28.58
C THR A 598 14.11 3.76 -29.16
N ALA A 599 13.58 4.86 -28.61
CA ALA A 599 13.95 6.21 -29.04
C ALA A 599 15.43 6.52 -28.79
N TYR A 600 15.96 6.11 -27.61
CA TYR A 600 17.39 6.27 -27.33
C TYR A 600 18.26 5.45 -28.30
N ARG A 601 17.84 4.21 -28.59
CA ARG A 601 18.52 3.33 -29.53
C ARG A 601 18.63 3.97 -30.92
N ALA A 602 17.50 4.48 -31.44
CA ALA A 602 17.45 5.14 -32.75
C ALA A 602 18.28 6.43 -32.81
N LYS A 603 18.42 7.15 -31.70
CA LYS A 603 19.15 8.42 -31.63
C LYS A 603 20.68 8.24 -31.54
N ASN A 604 21.16 7.21 -30.87
CA ASN A 604 22.55 7.11 -30.44
C ASN A 604 23.33 5.95 -31.07
N PHE A 605 22.65 5.04 -31.77
CA PHE A 605 23.26 3.89 -32.42
C PHE A 605 22.60 3.67 -33.79
N ASN A 606 23.34 3.88 -34.84
CA ASN A 606 22.90 3.65 -36.22
C ASN A 606 22.79 2.16 -36.54
#